data_6e53aa138fe8fdcb8e9dd6d603200e9d
#
_entry.id   6e53aa138fe8fdcb8e9dd6d603200e9d
#
_cell.length_a   1.000
_cell.length_b   1.000
_cell.length_c   1.000
_cell.angle_alpha   90.00
_cell.angle_beta   90.00
_cell.angle_gamma   90.00
#
_symmetry.space_group_name_H-M   'P 1'
#
loop_
_entity.id
_entity.type
_entity.pdbx_description
1 polymer ?
#
loop_
_entity_poly.entity_id
_entity_poly.type
_entity_poly.pdbx_seq_one_letter_code
_entity_poly.pdbx_strand_id
1 'polypeptide(L)'
;MKYQLEIQNITKSYGDLKANDDISFNIKPASIHALLGENGAGKSTLVKVIYGSLQPDSGQMQWCGEGYSPKSPFDAREEGIAMVFQHFSLFDSLTVAENIILGLDDIGLDTDFTEQITKYSKQYGLDINPQQVVGDLSVGARQRVEIIRCLMQNPKLLIMDEPTSVLTPQEVTDLFVTLRKLAEDGCAILYISHKLEEVRQICSQATILRGGQLVQNCNPQDHSKQELAEMMIGKKLIQLARSNIKTGQDIFSINNLSRKSDDMFGVDLHDISLTIKKGSIVGIAGVAGNGQDELMELLIGEVEVPAETLVFKGEDIGRLNSHQRRQLSMFFIPEERLGHGAVPDMALNENMLLSRPEKSEMTNYGVINWNNVEKLTQQVIDDFKVQTQSSKMQAKSLSGGNLQKFMVGREL
;
A
#
# COMPACT_ATOMS: atom_id res chain seq x y z
N MET A 1 14.72 -14.72 29.28
CA MET A 1 14.79 -15.31 27.92
C MET A 1 15.59 -14.41 27.02
N LYS A 2 16.38 -14.96 26.07
CA LYS A 2 17.22 -14.16 25.18
C LYS A 2 16.39 -13.56 24.03
N TYR A 3 15.41 -14.31 23.50
CA TYR A 3 14.55 -13.94 22.40
C TYR A 3 13.09 -14.28 22.69
N GLN A 4 12.16 -13.46 22.14
CA GLN A 4 10.73 -13.70 22.20
C GLN A 4 10.31 -14.67 21.09
N LEU A 5 10.79 -14.43 19.87
CA LEU A 5 10.59 -15.27 18.70
C LEU A 5 11.94 -15.55 18.04
N GLU A 6 12.22 -16.80 17.73
CA GLU A 6 13.38 -17.22 16.94
C GLU A 6 12.89 -17.93 15.68
N ILE A 7 13.38 -17.49 14.54
CA ILE A 7 13.08 -18.05 13.22
C ILE A 7 14.37 -18.65 12.68
N GLN A 8 14.31 -19.92 12.27
CA GLN A 8 15.48 -20.67 11.83
C GLN A 8 15.19 -21.37 10.50
N ASN A 9 15.90 -20.95 9.45
CA ASN A 9 15.93 -21.56 8.11
C ASN A 9 14.53 -21.71 7.47
N ILE A 10 13.61 -20.76 7.70
CA ILE A 10 12.26 -20.82 7.16
C ILE A 10 12.31 -20.66 5.64
N THR A 11 11.74 -21.66 4.96
CA THR A 11 11.58 -21.68 3.51
C THR A 11 10.11 -21.87 3.15
N LYS A 12 9.63 -21.09 2.17
CA LYS A 12 8.30 -21.21 1.58
C LYS A 12 8.33 -20.96 0.09
N SER A 13 7.79 -21.90 -0.69
CA SER A 13 7.77 -21.87 -2.15
C SER A 13 6.33 -21.91 -2.68
N TYR A 14 6.11 -21.31 -3.84
CA TYR A 14 4.91 -21.40 -4.65
C TYR A 14 5.31 -21.82 -6.07
N GLY A 15 5.21 -23.11 -6.36
CA GLY A 15 5.80 -23.68 -7.57
C GLY A 15 7.32 -23.43 -7.59
N ASP A 16 7.82 -22.84 -8.65
CA ASP A 16 9.26 -22.54 -8.79
C ASP A 16 9.71 -21.27 -8.05
N LEU A 17 8.77 -20.48 -7.54
CA LEU A 17 9.07 -19.23 -6.83
C LEU A 17 9.29 -19.51 -5.35
N LYS A 18 10.51 -19.29 -4.86
CA LYS A 18 10.79 -19.25 -3.43
C LYS A 18 10.45 -17.88 -2.87
N ALA A 19 9.32 -17.78 -2.18
CA ALA A 19 8.89 -16.55 -1.54
C ALA A 19 9.67 -16.24 -0.26
N ASN A 20 10.08 -17.28 0.47
CA ASN A 20 11.10 -17.21 1.53
C ASN A 20 12.10 -18.36 1.29
N ASP A 21 13.38 -18.07 1.37
CA ASP A 21 14.48 -19.01 1.13
C ASP A 21 15.51 -18.88 2.25
N ASP A 22 15.47 -19.82 3.18
CA ASP A 22 16.42 -19.95 4.30
C ASP A 22 16.47 -18.71 5.23
N ILE A 23 15.30 -18.20 5.63
CA ILE A 23 15.19 -17.00 6.47
C ILE A 23 15.45 -17.34 7.93
N SER A 24 16.41 -16.63 8.56
CA SER A 24 16.75 -16.78 9.98
C SER A 24 16.94 -15.42 10.64
N PHE A 25 16.17 -15.11 11.68
CA PHE A 25 16.33 -13.93 12.53
C PHE A 25 15.61 -14.09 13.87
N ASN A 26 15.81 -13.15 14.78
CA ASN A 26 15.29 -13.23 16.13
C ASN A 26 14.67 -11.89 16.55
N ILE A 27 13.57 -11.95 17.31
CA ILE A 27 12.91 -10.79 17.92
C ILE A 27 13.16 -10.85 19.43
N LYS A 28 13.66 -9.75 20.01
CA LYS A 28 13.85 -9.62 21.47
C LYS A 28 12.54 -9.24 22.15
N PRO A 29 12.32 -9.69 23.41
CA PRO A 29 11.19 -9.19 24.19
C PRO A 29 11.30 -7.66 24.40
N ALA A 30 10.16 -7.00 24.60
CA ALA A 30 10.08 -5.56 24.88
C ALA A 30 10.86 -4.70 23.84
N SER A 31 10.82 -5.07 22.57
CA SER A 31 11.55 -4.37 21.51
C SER A 31 10.68 -4.13 20.28
N ILE A 32 11.01 -3.09 19.53
CA ILE A 32 10.40 -2.82 18.22
C ILE A 32 11.39 -3.24 17.14
N HIS A 33 11.04 -4.29 16.39
CA HIS A 33 11.85 -4.89 15.34
C HIS A 33 11.22 -4.63 13.98
N ALA A 34 11.95 -3.99 13.07
CA ALA A 34 11.48 -3.75 11.72
C ALA A 34 11.68 -4.96 10.80
N LEU A 35 10.70 -5.26 9.95
CA LEU A 35 10.84 -6.16 8.80
C LEU A 35 10.75 -5.35 7.52
N LEU A 36 11.89 -5.19 6.84
CA LEU A 36 12.08 -4.33 5.67
C LEU A 36 12.22 -5.16 4.40
N GLY A 37 11.88 -4.56 3.27
CA GLY A 37 12.07 -5.13 1.92
C GLY A 37 11.12 -4.48 0.91
N GLU A 38 11.43 -4.59 -0.37
CA GLU A 38 10.52 -4.16 -1.44
C GLU A 38 9.24 -5.00 -1.48
N ASN A 39 8.27 -4.57 -2.28
CA ASN A 39 7.09 -5.38 -2.59
C ASN A 39 7.54 -6.67 -3.28
N GLY A 40 7.03 -7.83 -2.80
CA GLY A 40 7.46 -9.13 -3.29
C GLY A 40 8.75 -9.67 -2.64
N ALA A 41 9.34 -8.99 -1.65
CA ALA A 41 10.53 -9.47 -0.94
C ALA A 41 10.29 -10.67 0.00
N GLY A 42 9.02 -11.10 0.16
CA GLY A 42 8.65 -12.23 1.02
C GLY A 42 8.13 -11.87 2.41
N LYS A 43 8.02 -10.56 2.74
CA LYS A 43 7.57 -10.11 4.07
C LYS A 43 6.21 -10.67 4.48
N SER A 44 5.18 -10.48 3.64
CA SER A 44 3.82 -10.94 3.96
C SER A 44 3.71 -12.47 4.00
N THR A 45 4.52 -13.20 3.22
CA THR A 45 4.62 -14.67 3.31
C THR A 45 5.18 -15.10 4.66
N LEU A 46 6.28 -14.47 5.09
CA LEU A 46 6.91 -14.77 6.37
C LEU A 46 5.99 -14.45 7.55
N VAL A 47 5.30 -13.31 7.50
CA VAL A 47 4.31 -12.92 8.53
C VAL A 47 3.16 -13.92 8.61
N LYS A 48 2.65 -14.39 7.48
CA LYS A 48 1.62 -15.45 7.45
C LYS A 48 2.11 -16.76 8.06
N VAL A 49 3.40 -17.09 7.91
CA VAL A 49 4.01 -18.25 8.57
C VAL A 49 4.06 -18.03 10.09
N ILE A 50 4.52 -16.87 10.56
CA ILE A 50 4.58 -16.53 11.98
C ILE A 50 3.18 -16.55 12.60
N TYR A 51 2.18 -16.01 11.90
CA TYR A 51 0.80 -15.92 12.40
C TYR A 51 -0.03 -17.20 12.19
N GLY A 52 0.56 -18.27 11.64
CA GLY A 52 -0.10 -19.56 11.46
C GLY A 52 -1.10 -19.64 10.29
N SER A 53 -1.24 -18.56 9.48
CA SER A 53 -2.09 -18.57 8.28
C SER A 53 -1.49 -19.37 7.12
N LEU A 54 -0.21 -19.71 7.21
CA LEU A 54 0.54 -20.43 6.21
C LEU A 54 1.57 -21.36 6.88
N GLN A 55 1.72 -22.58 6.36
CA GLN A 55 2.76 -23.50 6.84
C GLN A 55 4.04 -23.33 6.03
N PRO A 56 5.22 -23.29 6.65
CA PRO A 56 6.49 -23.32 5.94
C PRO A 56 6.72 -24.68 5.30
N ASP A 57 7.53 -24.74 4.24
CA ASP A 57 7.92 -26.00 3.61
C ASP A 57 9.09 -26.64 4.37
N SER A 58 9.95 -25.83 5.00
CA SER A 58 11.04 -26.27 5.89
C SER A 58 11.44 -25.15 6.86
N GLY A 59 12.28 -25.52 7.84
CA GLY A 59 12.72 -24.64 8.92
C GLY A 59 11.90 -24.84 10.19
N GLN A 60 12.22 -24.08 11.22
CA GLN A 60 11.54 -24.14 12.51
C GLN A 60 11.47 -22.78 13.18
N MET A 61 10.51 -22.62 14.07
CA MET A 61 10.36 -21.44 14.91
C MET A 61 10.36 -21.84 16.39
N GLN A 62 10.82 -20.94 17.24
CA GLN A 62 10.73 -21.08 18.69
C GLN A 62 10.07 -19.82 19.26
N TRP A 63 9.14 -20.03 20.16
CA TRP A 63 8.43 -19.01 20.92
C TRP A 63 8.83 -19.10 22.38
N CYS A 64 9.42 -18.04 22.91
CA CYS A 64 9.92 -18.03 24.29
C CYS A 64 10.88 -19.19 24.62
N GLY A 65 11.60 -19.74 23.63
CA GLY A 65 12.54 -20.86 23.76
C GLY A 65 11.91 -22.24 23.61
N GLU A 66 10.60 -22.34 23.38
CA GLU A 66 9.89 -23.59 23.10
C GLU A 66 9.54 -23.71 21.61
N GLY A 67 9.40 -24.93 21.11
CA GLY A 67 9.05 -25.17 19.71
C GLY A 67 7.71 -24.54 19.35
N TYR A 68 7.65 -23.78 18.26
CA TYR A 68 6.47 -23.05 17.80
C TYR A 68 6.12 -23.42 16.35
N SER A 69 4.94 -23.98 16.15
CA SER A 69 4.44 -24.39 14.83
C SER A 69 2.92 -24.21 14.77
N PRO A 70 2.42 -22.97 14.69
CA PRO A 70 0.98 -22.68 14.70
C PRO A 70 0.34 -23.22 13.41
N LYS A 71 -0.81 -23.87 13.54
CA LYS A 71 -1.58 -24.40 12.39
C LYS A 71 -2.66 -23.42 11.92
N SER A 72 -2.96 -22.43 12.75
CA SER A 72 -3.99 -21.42 12.50
C SER A 72 -3.65 -20.09 13.20
N PRO A 73 -4.27 -18.98 12.80
CA PRO A 73 -4.20 -17.71 13.53
C PRO A 73 -4.70 -17.82 14.98
N PHE A 74 -5.60 -18.75 15.24
CA PHE A 74 -6.09 -19.03 16.61
C PHE A 74 -4.96 -19.50 17.52
N ASP A 75 -4.19 -20.51 17.07
CA ASP A 75 -3.05 -21.04 17.83
C ASP A 75 -2.01 -19.94 18.12
N ALA A 76 -1.78 -19.02 17.16
CA ALA A 76 -0.88 -17.90 17.36
C ALA A 76 -1.40 -16.93 18.44
N ARG A 77 -2.73 -16.67 18.46
CA ARG A 77 -3.34 -15.81 19.47
C ARG A 77 -3.30 -16.43 20.86
N GLU A 78 -3.51 -17.74 21.01
CA GLU A 78 -3.37 -18.45 22.29
C GLU A 78 -1.99 -18.28 22.89
N GLU A 79 -0.95 -18.23 22.05
CA GLU A 79 0.43 -17.97 22.48
C GLU A 79 0.72 -16.48 22.77
N GLY A 80 -0.24 -15.60 22.49
CA GLY A 80 -0.12 -14.16 22.70
C GLY A 80 0.50 -13.41 21.50
N ILE A 81 0.30 -13.89 20.27
CA ILE A 81 0.69 -13.20 19.06
C ILE A 81 -0.54 -12.58 18.42
N ALA A 82 -0.61 -11.25 18.33
CA ALA A 82 -1.69 -10.53 17.66
C ALA A 82 -1.18 -9.84 16.39
N MET A 83 -2.09 -9.58 15.45
CA MET A 83 -1.75 -8.93 14.18
C MET A 83 -2.75 -7.83 13.81
N VAL A 84 -2.21 -6.65 13.51
CA VAL A 84 -2.92 -5.56 12.83
C VAL A 84 -2.61 -5.66 11.34
N PHE A 85 -3.65 -5.89 10.54
CA PHE A 85 -3.53 -6.07 9.09
C PHE A 85 -3.44 -4.74 8.35
N GLN A 86 -2.89 -4.75 7.14
CA GLN A 86 -2.82 -3.60 6.25
C GLN A 86 -4.21 -3.07 5.86
N HIS A 87 -5.18 -3.97 5.66
CA HIS A 87 -6.59 -3.63 5.41
C HIS A 87 -7.40 -3.92 6.66
N PHE A 88 -8.25 -2.99 7.03
CA PHE A 88 -9.09 -3.14 8.22
C PHE A 88 -10.03 -4.34 8.11
N SER A 89 -10.07 -5.13 9.19
CA SER A 89 -11.00 -6.26 9.32
C SER A 89 -12.18 -5.86 10.21
N LEU A 90 -12.79 -4.70 9.90
CA LEU A 90 -13.90 -4.10 10.65
C LEU A 90 -15.19 -4.14 9.82
N PHE A 91 -16.31 -4.30 10.51
CA PHE A 91 -17.64 -4.22 9.93
C PHE A 91 -18.19 -2.80 10.11
N ASP A 92 -18.41 -2.11 9.00
CA ASP A 92 -18.84 -0.70 8.97
C ASP A 92 -20.20 -0.48 9.66
N SER A 93 -21.11 -1.45 9.60
CA SER A 93 -22.44 -1.37 10.18
C SER A 93 -22.50 -1.59 11.69
N LEU A 94 -21.41 -2.04 12.30
CA LEU A 94 -21.34 -2.32 13.74
C LEU A 94 -20.66 -1.18 14.48
N THR A 95 -20.95 -1.09 15.78
CA THR A 95 -20.25 -0.18 16.69
C THR A 95 -18.81 -0.61 16.93
N VAL A 96 -17.99 0.30 17.46
CA VAL A 96 -16.62 0.01 17.89
C VAL A 96 -16.58 -1.15 18.87
N ALA A 97 -17.48 -1.13 19.89
CA ALA A 97 -17.53 -2.18 20.90
C ALA A 97 -17.86 -3.54 20.28
N GLU A 98 -18.86 -3.62 19.40
CA GLU A 98 -19.23 -4.85 18.71
C GLU A 98 -18.11 -5.40 17.83
N ASN A 99 -17.41 -4.53 17.09
CA ASN A 99 -16.26 -4.93 16.29
C ASN A 99 -15.09 -5.49 17.11
N ILE A 100 -14.83 -4.90 18.28
CA ILE A 100 -13.79 -5.38 19.18
C ILE A 100 -14.20 -6.74 19.77
N ILE A 101 -15.42 -6.86 20.24
CA ILE A 101 -15.95 -8.10 20.84
C ILE A 101 -15.89 -9.27 19.86
N LEU A 102 -16.25 -9.06 18.58
CA LEU A 102 -16.17 -10.11 17.55
C LEU A 102 -14.75 -10.65 17.32
N GLY A 103 -13.73 -9.90 17.71
CA GLY A 103 -12.34 -10.32 17.60
C GLY A 103 -11.76 -11.02 18.82
N LEU A 104 -12.57 -11.19 19.89
CA LEU A 104 -12.14 -11.86 21.11
C LEU A 104 -12.66 -13.30 21.14
N ASP A 105 -11.76 -14.24 21.47
CA ASP A 105 -12.07 -15.69 21.39
C ASP A 105 -12.86 -16.22 22.61
N ASP A 106 -12.79 -15.55 23.77
CA ASP A 106 -13.49 -15.96 25.01
C ASP A 106 -14.37 -14.83 25.54
N ILE A 107 -15.62 -14.83 25.12
CA ILE A 107 -16.60 -13.82 25.56
C ILE A 107 -17.49 -14.43 26.66
N GLY A 108 -17.22 -14.08 27.90
CA GLY A 108 -18.21 -14.24 28.95
C GLY A 108 -19.38 -13.28 28.69
N LEU A 109 -20.59 -13.80 28.52
CA LEU A 109 -21.82 -13.04 28.19
C LEU A 109 -22.21 -11.92 29.18
N ASP A 110 -21.55 -11.82 30.31
CA ASP A 110 -21.85 -10.88 31.42
C ASP A 110 -20.81 -9.76 31.62
N THR A 111 -19.83 -9.59 30.70
CA THR A 111 -18.75 -8.61 30.91
C THR A 111 -19.06 -7.29 30.23
N ASP A 112 -19.04 -6.17 30.95
CA ASP A 112 -19.11 -4.83 30.34
C ASP A 112 -17.80 -4.47 29.64
N PHE A 113 -17.71 -4.87 28.38
CA PHE A 113 -16.55 -4.60 27.51
C PHE A 113 -16.37 -3.10 27.27
N THR A 114 -17.40 -2.27 27.39
CA THR A 114 -17.34 -0.82 27.19
C THR A 114 -16.36 -0.18 28.16
N GLU A 115 -16.40 -0.62 29.43
CA GLU A 115 -15.49 -0.12 30.47
C GLU A 115 -14.06 -0.55 30.19
N GLN A 116 -13.83 -1.80 29.76
CA GLN A 116 -12.50 -2.31 29.41
C GLN A 116 -11.94 -1.58 28.18
N ILE A 117 -12.72 -1.41 27.12
CA ILE A 117 -12.32 -0.66 25.92
C ILE A 117 -11.91 0.77 26.31
N THR A 118 -12.71 1.44 27.15
CA THR A 118 -12.41 2.78 27.62
C THR A 118 -11.12 2.83 28.44
N LYS A 119 -10.86 1.79 29.26
CA LYS A 119 -9.62 1.68 30.02
C LYS A 119 -8.40 1.57 29.10
N TYR A 120 -8.41 0.66 28.11
CA TYR A 120 -7.32 0.52 27.14
C TYR A 120 -7.13 1.78 26.29
N SER A 121 -8.23 2.39 25.84
CA SER A 121 -8.23 3.66 25.13
C SER A 121 -7.46 4.75 25.88
N LYS A 122 -7.79 4.94 27.17
CA LYS A 122 -7.12 5.92 28.03
C LYS A 122 -5.67 5.53 28.35
N GLN A 123 -5.42 4.25 28.63
CA GLN A 123 -4.09 3.75 28.99
C GLN A 123 -3.08 4.00 27.88
N TYR A 124 -3.46 3.81 26.62
CA TYR A 124 -2.56 3.90 25.47
C TYR A 124 -2.74 5.16 24.63
N GLY A 125 -3.62 6.09 25.06
CA GLY A 125 -3.85 7.35 24.34
C GLY A 125 -4.53 7.17 22.98
N LEU A 126 -5.29 6.07 22.83
CA LEU A 126 -6.03 5.73 21.61
C LEU A 126 -7.49 6.14 21.78
N ASP A 127 -7.78 7.43 21.64
CA ASP A 127 -9.12 7.96 21.88
C ASP A 127 -10.14 7.41 20.87
N ILE A 128 -11.14 6.64 21.40
CA ILE A 128 -12.26 6.06 20.66
C ILE A 128 -13.53 6.09 21.50
N ASN A 129 -14.68 6.20 20.82
CA ASN A 129 -15.98 6.05 21.44
C ASN A 129 -16.55 4.65 21.18
N PRO A 130 -16.70 3.78 22.20
CA PRO A 130 -17.20 2.41 22.02
C PRO A 130 -18.57 2.30 21.35
N GLN A 131 -19.43 3.31 21.49
CA GLN A 131 -20.80 3.32 20.97
C GLN A 131 -20.90 3.87 19.53
N GLN A 132 -19.82 4.42 18.99
CA GLN A 132 -19.83 4.99 17.66
C GLN A 132 -19.82 3.87 16.61
N VAL A 133 -20.58 4.05 15.53
CA VAL A 133 -20.60 3.12 14.37
C VAL A 133 -19.30 3.27 13.59
N VAL A 134 -18.68 2.15 13.22
CA VAL A 134 -17.37 2.14 12.55
C VAL A 134 -17.42 2.81 11.18
N GLY A 135 -18.55 2.72 10.47
CA GLY A 135 -18.76 3.40 9.18
C GLY A 135 -18.54 4.92 9.24
N ASP A 136 -18.83 5.56 10.39
CA ASP A 136 -18.69 7.01 10.59
C ASP A 136 -17.29 7.43 11.07
N LEU A 137 -16.37 6.49 11.22
CA LEU A 137 -15.03 6.76 11.72
C LEU A 137 -14.08 7.19 10.59
N SER A 138 -13.21 8.15 10.91
CA SER A 138 -12.04 8.42 10.07
C SER A 138 -11.12 7.19 9.99
N VAL A 139 -10.30 7.14 8.95
CA VAL A 139 -9.35 6.04 8.73
C VAL A 139 -8.41 5.88 9.93
N GLY A 140 -7.91 6.98 10.51
CA GLY A 140 -7.08 6.95 11.71
C GLY A 140 -7.82 6.43 12.95
N ALA A 141 -9.13 6.72 13.07
CA ALA A 141 -9.94 6.18 14.16
C ALA A 141 -10.16 4.65 14.00
N ARG A 142 -10.40 4.17 12.78
CA ARG A 142 -10.48 2.73 12.46
C ARG A 142 -9.18 2.01 12.82
N GLN A 143 -8.04 2.60 12.54
CA GLN A 143 -6.73 2.07 12.94
C GLN A 143 -6.62 1.92 14.47
N ARG A 144 -7.08 2.92 15.23
CA ARG A 144 -7.10 2.85 16.70
C ARG A 144 -8.01 1.72 17.22
N VAL A 145 -9.14 1.48 16.57
CA VAL A 145 -10.03 0.35 16.91
C VAL A 145 -9.33 -0.99 16.71
N GLU A 146 -8.66 -1.19 15.57
CA GLU A 146 -7.87 -2.41 15.30
C GLU A 146 -6.78 -2.63 16.34
N ILE A 147 -6.06 -1.58 16.72
CA ILE A 147 -4.99 -1.68 17.73
C ILE A 147 -5.59 -2.06 19.08
N ILE A 148 -6.67 -1.40 19.53
CA ILE A 148 -7.32 -1.72 20.81
C ILE A 148 -7.85 -3.15 20.81
N ARG A 149 -8.45 -3.62 19.71
CA ARG A 149 -8.89 -5.01 19.54
C ARG A 149 -7.74 -6.00 19.76
N CYS A 150 -6.56 -5.71 19.21
CA CYS A 150 -5.37 -6.54 19.43
C CYS A 150 -4.86 -6.45 20.88
N LEU A 151 -4.87 -5.25 21.48
CA LEU A 151 -4.39 -5.04 22.85
C LEU A 151 -5.26 -5.74 23.90
N MET A 152 -6.55 -5.86 23.67
CA MET A 152 -7.47 -6.58 24.57
C MET A 152 -7.18 -8.09 24.62
N GLN A 153 -6.45 -8.64 23.65
CA GLN A 153 -5.94 -10.01 23.66
C GLN A 153 -4.64 -10.16 24.48
N ASN A 154 -4.16 -9.08 25.11
CA ASN A 154 -2.94 -9.04 25.92
C ASN A 154 -1.70 -9.64 25.20
N PRO A 155 -1.33 -9.09 24.02
CA PRO A 155 -0.30 -9.69 23.17
C PRO A 155 1.09 -9.56 23.78
N LYS A 156 1.88 -10.63 23.63
CA LYS A 156 3.33 -10.65 23.91
C LYS A 156 4.14 -10.25 22.66
N LEU A 157 3.56 -10.46 21.46
CA LEU A 157 4.07 -9.99 20.18
C LEU A 157 2.93 -9.36 19.39
N LEU A 158 3.10 -8.10 19.00
CA LEU A 158 2.18 -7.39 18.10
C LEU A 158 2.82 -7.25 16.72
N ILE A 159 2.23 -7.87 15.70
CA ILE A 159 2.63 -7.71 14.31
C ILE A 159 1.82 -6.56 13.70
N MET A 160 2.50 -5.61 13.06
CA MET A 160 1.86 -4.45 12.43
C MET A 160 2.31 -4.36 10.96
N ASP A 161 1.37 -4.57 10.04
CA ASP A 161 1.64 -4.53 8.60
C ASP A 161 1.25 -3.17 8.02
N GLU A 162 2.26 -2.36 7.70
CA GLU A 162 2.15 -0.98 7.16
C GLU A 162 1.15 -0.07 7.91
N PRO A 163 1.23 0.05 9.25
CA PRO A 163 0.18 0.68 10.05
C PRO A 163 0.02 2.19 9.82
N THR A 164 0.95 2.82 9.14
CA THR A 164 0.96 4.27 8.90
C THR A 164 0.60 4.67 7.48
N SER A 165 0.24 3.72 6.63
CA SER A 165 0.01 3.96 5.19
C SER A 165 -1.09 4.99 4.92
N VAL A 166 -2.07 5.09 5.81
CA VAL A 166 -3.27 5.92 5.68
C VAL A 166 -3.40 7.00 6.77
N LEU A 167 -2.38 7.13 7.63
CA LEU A 167 -2.39 8.06 8.76
C LEU A 167 -1.79 9.42 8.39
N THR A 168 -2.33 10.46 9.00
CA THR A 168 -1.71 11.79 8.98
C THR A 168 -0.41 11.82 9.80
N PRO A 169 0.51 12.77 9.55
CA PRO A 169 1.76 12.87 10.32
C PRO A 169 1.55 12.99 11.83
N GLN A 170 0.47 13.66 12.27
CA GLN A 170 0.14 13.78 13.69
C GLN A 170 -0.27 12.41 14.26
N GLU A 171 -1.16 11.69 13.58
CA GLU A 171 -1.60 10.35 13.99
C GLU A 171 -0.44 9.34 14.02
N VAL A 172 0.53 9.47 13.11
CA VAL A 172 1.77 8.66 13.13
C VAL A 172 2.57 8.95 14.41
N THR A 173 2.68 10.21 14.81
CA THR A 173 3.38 10.59 16.04
C THR A 173 2.71 9.99 17.28
N ASP A 174 1.39 10.06 17.34
CA ASP A 174 0.60 9.51 18.45
C ASP A 174 0.69 7.98 18.50
N LEU A 175 0.66 7.32 17.33
CA LEU A 175 0.90 5.88 17.22
C LEU A 175 2.27 5.49 17.76
N PHE A 176 3.33 6.25 17.44
CA PHE A 176 4.69 5.94 17.92
C PHE A 176 4.82 6.06 19.43
N VAL A 177 4.13 7.02 20.06
CA VAL A 177 4.05 7.11 21.52
C VAL A 177 3.42 5.84 22.08
N THR A 178 2.31 5.40 21.50
CA THR A 178 1.62 4.16 21.89
C THR A 178 2.53 2.94 21.78
N LEU A 179 3.22 2.77 20.62
CA LEU A 179 4.09 1.62 20.39
C LEU A 179 5.29 1.56 21.35
N ARG A 180 5.89 2.71 21.67
CA ARG A 180 6.96 2.76 22.68
C ARG A 180 6.45 2.33 24.05
N LYS A 181 5.29 2.82 24.45
CA LYS A 181 4.67 2.43 25.73
C LYS A 181 4.37 0.93 25.77
N LEU A 182 3.84 0.35 24.69
CA LEU A 182 3.61 -1.08 24.59
C LEU A 182 4.91 -1.89 24.73
N ALA A 183 5.99 -1.42 24.11
CA ALA A 183 7.28 -2.06 24.26
C ALA A 183 7.82 -1.94 25.70
N GLU A 184 7.66 -0.79 26.36
CA GLU A 184 8.01 -0.60 27.77
C GLU A 184 7.19 -1.51 28.69
N ASP A 185 5.91 -1.75 28.38
CA ASP A 185 5.04 -2.69 29.09
C ASP A 185 5.37 -4.18 28.81
N GLY A 186 6.40 -4.46 27.99
CA GLY A 186 6.93 -5.81 27.74
C GLY A 186 6.50 -6.48 26.45
N CYS A 187 5.62 -5.85 25.65
CA CYS A 187 5.20 -6.37 24.35
C CYS A 187 6.32 -6.22 23.31
N ALA A 188 6.68 -7.28 22.59
CA ALA A 188 7.51 -7.17 21.41
C ALA A 188 6.67 -6.71 20.22
N ILE A 189 7.25 -5.92 19.30
CA ILE A 189 6.54 -5.43 18.13
C ILE A 189 7.33 -5.79 16.86
N LEU A 190 6.69 -6.47 15.92
CA LEU A 190 7.20 -6.68 14.57
C LEU A 190 6.56 -5.64 13.65
N TYR A 191 7.33 -4.62 13.30
CA TYR A 191 6.89 -3.47 12.53
C TYR A 191 7.27 -3.61 11.06
N ILE A 192 6.28 -3.80 10.18
CA ILE A 192 6.50 -3.94 8.75
C ILE A 192 6.21 -2.60 8.09
N SER A 193 7.21 -2.03 7.44
CA SER A 193 7.06 -0.76 6.74
C SER A 193 8.11 -0.61 5.63
N HIS A 194 7.81 0.18 4.63
CA HIS A 194 8.76 0.66 3.62
C HIS A 194 9.19 2.11 3.88
N LYS A 195 8.63 2.77 4.91
CA LYS A 195 8.95 4.16 5.30
C LYS A 195 10.17 4.18 6.22
N LEU A 196 11.35 4.30 5.65
CA LEU A 196 12.63 4.18 6.36
C LEU A 196 12.83 5.22 7.47
N GLU A 197 12.20 6.41 7.35
CA GLU A 197 12.21 7.43 8.40
C GLU A 197 11.55 6.93 9.68
N GLU A 198 10.36 6.33 9.54
CA GLU A 198 9.61 5.78 10.65
C GLU A 198 10.39 4.67 11.35
N VAL A 199 10.95 3.77 10.55
CA VAL A 199 11.78 2.64 11.06
C VAL A 199 12.98 3.15 11.86
N ARG A 200 13.69 4.14 11.35
CA ARG A 200 14.83 4.75 12.06
C ARG A 200 14.41 5.46 13.35
N GLN A 201 13.18 5.96 13.40
CA GLN A 201 12.67 6.69 14.57
C GLN A 201 12.26 5.78 15.73
N ILE A 202 11.68 4.61 15.45
CA ILE A 202 11.08 3.78 16.50
C ILE A 202 11.72 2.40 16.68
N CYS A 203 12.37 1.85 15.65
CA CYS A 203 12.88 0.48 15.71
C CYS A 203 14.31 0.43 16.25
N SER A 204 14.58 -0.53 17.12
CA SER A 204 15.91 -0.80 17.66
C SER A 204 16.69 -1.83 16.83
N GLN A 205 15.98 -2.64 16.04
CA GLN A 205 16.55 -3.66 15.15
C GLN A 205 15.74 -3.72 13.85
N ALA A 206 16.36 -4.13 12.77
CA ALA A 206 15.74 -4.38 11.49
C ALA A 206 16.28 -5.63 10.82
N THR A 207 15.37 -6.38 10.21
CA THR A 207 15.65 -7.50 9.30
C THR A 207 15.29 -7.05 7.90
N ILE A 208 16.25 -7.10 6.97
CA ILE A 208 16.07 -6.67 5.59
C ILE A 208 15.96 -7.90 4.68
N LEU A 209 14.83 -8.03 3.98
CA LEU A 209 14.58 -9.07 3.00
C LEU A 209 14.67 -8.54 1.57
N ARG A 210 15.17 -9.35 0.66
CA ARG A 210 15.20 -9.09 -0.78
C ARG A 210 15.13 -10.40 -1.56
N GLY A 211 14.14 -10.50 -2.48
CA GLY A 211 13.98 -11.69 -3.32
C GLY A 211 13.79 -12.98 -2.54
N GLY A 212 13.08 -12.93 -1.42
CA GLY A 212 12.86 -14.09 -0.53
C GLY A 212 14.01 -14.44 0.40
N GLN A 213 15.11 -13.71 0.37
CA GLN A 213 16.30 -14.01 1.20
C GLN A 213 16.59 -12.91 2.22
N LEU A 214 17.23 -13.28 3.32
CA LEU A 214 17.75 -12.34 4.30
C LEU A 214 19.01 -11.65 3.73
N VAL A 215 18.98 -10.31 3.66
CA VAL A 215 20.14 -9.51 3.27
C VAL A 215 20.99 -9.17 4.49
N GLN A 216 20.35 -8.62 5.53
CA GLN A 216 21.05 -8.16 6.73
C GLN A 216 20.11 -8.00 7.92
N ASN A 217 20.66 -8.24 9.12
CA ASN A 217 20.11 -7.79 10.39
C ASN A 217 20.96 -6.63 10.90
N CYS A 218 20.35 -5.49 11.23
CA CYS A 218 21.08 -4.30 11.67
C CYS A 218 20.26 -3.45 12.67
N ASN A 219 20.93 -2.50 13.32
CA ASN A 219 20.24 -1.39 13.98
C ASN A 219 19.97 -0.31 12.91
N PRO A 220 18.72 0.03 12.61
CA PRO A 220 18.42 0.99 11.56
C PRO A 220 18.91 2.41 11.85
N GLN A 221 19.21 2.75 13.12
CA GLN A 221 19.75 4.04 13.51
C GLN A 221 21.21 4.22 13.08
N ASP A 222 21.96 3.11 12.92
CA ASP A 222 23.38 3.14 12.51
C ASP A 222 23.57 3.35 11.01
N HIS A 223 22.46 3.36 10.24
CA HIS A 223 22.46 3.50 8.79
C HIS A 223 21.68 4.74 8.33
N SER A 224 22.11 5.34 7.23
CA SER A 224 21.33 6.37 6.54
C SER A 224 20.12 5.74 5.83
N LYS A 225 19.10 6.56 5.52
CA LYS A 225 17.98 6.12 4.69
C LYS A 225 18.43 5.55 3.35
N GLN A 226 19.43 6.17 2.74
CA GLN A 226 19.97 5.74 1.46
C GLN A 226 20.59 4.35 1.56
N GLU A 227 21.40 4.09 2.59
CA GLU A 227 22.00 2.77 2.80
C GLU A 227 20.95 1.69 3.03
N LEU A 228 19.94 1.95 3.88
CA LEU A 228 18.83 1.01 4.09
C LEU A 228 18.06 0.74 2.79
N ALA A 229 17.77 1.78 2.00
CA ALA A 229 17.11 1.63 0.70
C ALA A 229 17.98 0.82 -0.29
N GLU A 230 19.29 1.06 -0.34
CA GLU A 230 20.23 0.31 -1.19
C GLU A 230 20.30 -1.18 -0.79
N MET A 231 20.25 -1.49 0.50
CA MET A 231 20.15 -2.87 1.00
C MET A 231 18.85 -3.55 0.55
N MET A 232 17.73 -2.84 0.62
CA MET A 232 16.43 -3.34 0.18
C MET A 232 16.38 -3.60 -1.32
N ILE A 233 16.87 -2.64 -2.12
CA ILE A 233 16.81 -2.66 -3.60
C ILE A 233 17.94 -3.52 -4.20
N GLY A 234 19.10 -3.57 -3.53
CA GLY A 234 20.30 -4.26 -4.01
C GLY A 234 21.11 -3.51 -5.07
N LYS A 235 20.81 -2.22 -5.24
CA LYS A 235 21.50 -1.33 -6.20
C LYS A 235 21.76 0.00 -5.53
N LYS A 236 22.88 0.63 -5.88
CA LYS A 236 23.13 2.00 -5.45
C LYS A 236 22.09 2.93 -6.05
N LEU A 237 21.51 3.78 -5.21
CA LEU A 237 20.58 4.81 -5.67
C LEU A 237 21.36 5.90 -6.40
N ILE A 238 21.11 6.03 -7.68
CA ILE A 238 21.66 7.14 -8.47
C ILE A 238 20.85 8.38 -8.10
N GLN A 239 21.51 9.35 -7.46
CA GLN A 239 20.91 10.67 -7.31
C GLN A 239 20.79 11.28 -8.71
N LEU A 240 19.56 11.37 -9.20
CA LEU A 240 19.30 12.12 -10.43
C LEU A 240 19.64 13.58 -10.16
N ALA A 241 20.67 14.08 -10.83
CA ALA A 241 20.95 15.50 -10.81
C ALA A 241 19.72 16.26 -11.33
N ARG A 242 19.27 17.26 -10.59
CA ARG A 242 18.22 18.16 -11.08
C ARG A 242 18.73 18.81 -12.37
N SER A 243 18.20 18.37 -13.50
CA SER A 243 18.46 19.11 -14.74
C SER A 243 17.73 20.45 -14.62
N ASN A 244 18.44 21.55 -14.88
CA ASN A 244 17.80 22.86 -15.02
C ASN A 244 16.99 22.88 -16.32
N ILE A 245 15.82 22.24 -16.30
CA ILE A 245 14.88 22.28 -17.43
C ILE A 245 14.30 23.66 -17.49
N LYS A 246 14.56 24.39 -18.57
CA LYS A 246 13.89 25.65 -18.84
C LYS A 246 12.42 25.37 -19.12
N THR A 247 11.56 25.83 -18.25
CA THR A 247 10.10 25.76 -18.47
C THR A 247 9.71 26.64 -19.63
N GLY A 248 8.84 26.13 -20.52
CA GLY A 248 8.33 26.85 -21.68
C GLY A 248 7.06 27.66 -21.35
N GLN A 249 6.27 27.92 -22.38
CA GLN A 249 4.96 28.58 -22.26
C GLN A 249 3.94 27.68 -21.55
N ASP A 250 2.83 28.29 -21.15
CA ASP A 250 1.70 27.59 -20.54
C ASP A 250 1.12 26.58 -21.52
N ILE A 251 0.96 25.32 -21.08
CA ILE A 251 0.46 24.24 -21.94
C ILE A 251 -0.91 23.76 -21.47
N PHE A 252 -1.20 23.87 -20.19
CA PHE A 252 -2.47 23.46 -19.60
C PHE A 252 -2.88 24.44 -18.51
N SER A 253 -4.16 24.80 -18.47
CA SER A 253 -4.71 25.62 -17.38
C SER A 253 -6.08 25.13 -16.93
N ILE A 254 -6.30 25.27 -15.63
CA ILE A 254 -7.59 25.15 -14.96
C ILE A 254 -7.97 26.57 -14.51
N ASN A 255 -9.17 27.02 -14.85
CA ASN A 255 -9.66 28.36 -14.53
C ASN A 255 -10.91 28.25 -13.68
N ASN A 256 -10.82 28.62 -12.39
CA ASN A 256 -11.92 28.73 -11.44
C ASN A 256 -12.87 27.51 -11.45
N LEU A 257 -12.29 26.33 -11.47
CA LEU A 257 -13.03 25.08 -11.49
C LEU A 257 -13.74 24.87 -10.15
N SER A 258 -15.06 24.83 -10.20
CA SER A 258 -15.89 24.48 -9.06
C SER A 258 -16.91 23.44 -9.49
N ARG A 259 -17.09 22.40 -8.69
CA ARG A 259 -18.08 21.35 -8.93
C ARG A 259 -18.56 20.75 -7.62
N LYS A 260 -19.86 20.59 -7.55
CA LYS A 260 -20.49 19.79 -6.50
C LYS A 260 -20.37 18.31 -6.85
N SER A 261 -19.99 17.48 -5.89
CA SER A 261 -19.95 16.03 -6.09
C SER A 261 -21.36 15.49 -6.26
N ASP A 262 -21.52 14.53 -7.18
CA ASP A 262 -22.76 13.77 -7.35
C ASP A 262 -22.80 12.55 -6.42
N ASP A 263 -21.65 12.16 -5.83
CA ASP A 263 -21.55 11.09 -4.84
C ASP A 263 -21.90 11.62 -3.44
N MET A 264 -22.69 10.84 -2.68
CA MET A 264 -23.07 11.17 -1.29
C MET A 264 -21.85 11.35 -0.37
N PHE A 265 -20.74 10.66 -0.65
CA PHE A 265 -19.50 10.71 0.12
C PHE A 265 -18.37 11.46 -0.60
N GLY A 266 -18.64 12.00 -1.78
CA GLY A 266 -17.68 12.75 -2.57
C GLY A 266 -17.44 14.16 -2.05
N VAL A 267 -16.33 14.77 -2.48
CA VAL A 267 -15.89 16.09 -2.05
C VAL A 267 -16.22 17.14 -3.08
N ASP A 268 -16.84 18.24 -2.65
CA ASP A 268 -17.09 19.41 -3.51
C ASP A 268 -15.76 20.12 -3.82
N LEU A 269 -15.52 20.42 -5.09
CA LEU A 269 -14.37 21.20 -5.54
C LEU A 269 -14.77 22.69 -5.60
N HIS A 270 -13.91 23.55 -5.06
CA HIS A 270 -14.16 24.99 -4.98
C HIS A 270 -13.00 25.79 -5.57
N ASP A 271 -13.31 26.59 -6.59
CA ASP A 271 -12.45 27.65 -7.16
C ASP A 271 -10.99 27.23 -7.45
N ILE A 272 -10.81 26.04 -8.06
CA ILE A 272 -9.49 25.50 -8.35
C ILE A 272 -8.94 26.19 -9.60
N SER A 273 -7.79 26.82 -9.46
CA SER A 273 -7.04 27.43 -10.57
C SER A 273 -5.60 26.96 -10.56
N LEU A 274 -5.10 26.49 -11.70
CA LEU A 274 -3.76 25.93 -11.85
C LEU A 274 -3.26 26.13 -13.27
N THR A 275 -1.97 26.44 -13.42
CA THR A 275 -1.32 26.51 -14.72
C THR A 275 -0.10 25.60 -14.77
N ILE A 276 0.01 24.78 -15.82
CA ILE A 276 1.14 23.89 -16.07
C ILE A 276 1.91 24.38 -17.30
N LYS A 277 3.22 24.55 -17.13
CA LYS A 277 4.12 24.98 -18.22
C LYS A 277 4.74 23.77 -18.93
N LYS A 278 5.02 23.93 -20.22
CA LYS A 278 5.76 22.92 -20.99
C LYS A 278 7.09 22.60 -20.31
N GLY A 279 7.36 21.31 -20.10
CA GLY A 279 8.58 20.82 -19.47
C GLY A 279 8.59 20.93 -17.94
N SER A 280 7.47 21.35 -17.29
CA SER A 280 7.36 21.32 -15.84
C SER A 280 6.70 20.03 -15.33
N ILE A 281 6.97 19.71 -14.08
CA ILE A 281 6.25 18.69 -13.30
C ILE A 281 5.54 19.43 -12.17
N VAL A 282 4.23 19.29 -12.08
CA VAL A 282 3.43 19.85 -11.00
C VAL A 282 2.90 18.74 -10.13
N GLY A 283 3.12 18.85 -8.81
CA GLY A 283 2.60 17.92 -7.82
C GLY A 283 1.34 18.48 -7.16
N ILE A 284 0.28 17.68 -7.08
CA ILE A 284 -0.91 17.95 -6.29
C ILE A 284 -0.80 17.08 -5.03
N ALA A 285 -0.77 17.71 -3.86
CA ALA A 285 -0.63 17.05 -2.58
C ALA A 285 -1.85 17.29 -1.71
N GLY A 286 -2.27 16.28 -0.96
CA GLY A 286 -3.38 16.35 -0.03
C GLY A 286 -3.49 15.06 0.77
N VAL A 287 -4.31 15.09 1.81
CA VAL A 287 -4.74 13.88 2.52
C VAL A 287 -5.78 13.17 1.66
N ALA A 288 -5.83 11.83 1.70
CA ALA A 288 -6.84 11.05 0.99
C ALA A 288 -8.26 11.58 1.31
N GLY A 289 -9.12 11.68 0.30
CA GLY A 289 -10.47 12.21 0.45
C GLY A 289 -10.58 13.76 0.45
N ASN A 290 -9.58 14.48 -0.05
CA ASN A 290 -9.61 15.94 -0.18
C ASN A 290 -9.95 16.43 -1.60
N GLY A 291 -10.57 15.59 -2.42
CA GLY A 291 -11.03 15.96 -3.75
C GLY A 291 -10.06 15.70 -4.90
N GLN A 292 -8.99 14.92 -4.64
CA GLN A 292 -8.02 14.56 -5.69
C GLN A 292 -8.65 13.65 -6.75
N ASP A 293 -9.51 12.73 -6.35
CA ASP A 293 -10.19 11.77 -7.23
C ASP A 293 -11.20 12.51 -8.10
N GLU A 294 -12.02 13.37 -7.51
CA GLU A 294 -12.98 14.21 -8.21
C GLU A 294 -12.28 15.17 -9.21
N LEU A 295 -11.13 15.71 -8.82
CA LEU A 295 -10.33 16.53 -9.74
C LEU A 295 -9.80 15.69 -10.90
N MET A 296 -9.31 14.46 -10.63
CA MET A 296 -8.81 13.57 -11.67
C MET A 296 -9.89 13.21 -12.68
N GLU A 297 -11.10 12.84 -12.26
CA GLU A 297 -12.24 12.53 -13.13
C GLU A 297 -12.53 13.68 -14.12
N LEU A 298 -12.47 14.93 -13.64
CA LEU A 298 -12.64 16.11 -14.49
C LEU A 298 -11.48 16.28 -15.48
N LEU A 299 -10.24 16.05 -15.02
CA LEU A 299 -9.05 16.19 -15.86
C LEU A 299 -8.94 15.12 -16.95
N ILE A 300 -9.42 13.91 -16.69
CA ILE A 300 -9.40 12.82 -17.68
C ILE A 300 -10.60 12.86 -18.64
N GLY A 301 -11.65 13.63 -18.32
CA GLY A 301 -12.84 13.80 -19.16
C GLY A 301 -13.88 12.70 -18.98
N GLU A 302 -13.94 12.08 -17.82
CA GLU A 302 -15.08 11.21 -17.43
C GLU A 302 -16.31 12.05 -17.14
N VAL A 303 -16.07 13.28 -16.71
CA VAL A 303 -17.11 14.27 -16.43
C VAL A 303 -16.83 15.56 -17.18
N GLU A 304 -17.88 16.12 -17.77
CA GLU A 304 -17.81 17.40 -18.48
C GLU A 304 -17.77 18.58 -17.50
N VAL A 305 -17.04 19.62 -17.88
CA VAL A 305 -17.00 20.89 -17.17
C VAL A 305 -17.42 22.05 -18.10
N PRO A 306 -17.80 23.19 -17.55
CA PRO A 306 -18.11 24.37 -18.36
C PRO A 306 -16.99 24.74 -19.33
N ALA A 307 -17.37 25.35 -20.46
CA ALA A 307 -16.41 25.86 -21.44
C ALA A 307 -15.41 26.83 -20.78
N GLU A 308 -14.18 26.87 -21.32
CA GLU A 308 -13.06 27.70 -20.87
C GLU A 308 -12.51 27.38 -19.46
N THR A 309 -13.11 26.40 -18.77
CA THR A 309 -12.62 25.95 -17.46
C THR A 309 -11.30 25.16 -17.59
N LEU A 310 -11.20 24.32 -18.61
CA LEU A 310 -9.99 23.53 -18.90
C LEU A 310 -9.47 23.87 -20.29
N VAL A 311 -8.24 24.36 -20.34
CA VAL A 311 -7.59 24.73 -21.62
C VAL A 311 -6.29 23.95 -21.79
N PHE A 312 -6.12 23.28 -22.93
CA PHE A 312 -4.91 22.56 -23.30
C PHE A 312 -4.36 23.02 -24.64
N LYS A 313 -3.10 23.46 -24.67
CA LYS A 313 -2.44 24.02 -25.87
C LYS A 313 -3.23 25.19 -26.52
N GLY A 314 -3.98 25.92 -25.72
CA GLY A 314 -4.83 27.05 -26.18
C GLY A 314 -6.23 26.65 -26.64
N GLU A 315 -6.58 25.37 -26.63
CA GLU A 315 -7.89 24.84 -26.99
C GLU A 315 -8.71 24.50 -25.75
N ASP A 316 -10.00 24.87 -25.76
CA ASP A 316 -10.95 24.49 -24.71
C ASP A 316 -11.23 22.99 -24.78
N ILE A 317 -10.97 22.28 -23.70
CA ILE A 317 -11.17 20.84 -23.59
C ILE A 317 -12.26 20.47 -22.56
N GLY A 318 -12.94 21.44 -21.99
CA GLY A 318 -13.90 21.22 -20.91
C GLY A 318 -14.99 20.20 -21.23
N ARG A 319 -15.48 20.21 -22.46
CA ARG A 319 -16.54 19.30 -22.95
C ARG A 319 -16.02 18.07 -23.70
N LEU A 320 -14.70 17.92 -23.81
CA LEU A 320 -14.11 16.76 -24.48
C LEU A 320 -14.10 15.56 -23.54
N ASN A 321 -14.55 14.42 -24.00
CA ASN A 321 -14.47 13.16 -23.29
C ASN A 321 -13.03 12.60 -23.29
N SER A 322 -12.78 11.55 -22.51
CA SER A 322 -11.46 10.90 -22.33
C SER A 322 -10.82 10.49 -23.66
N HIS A 323 -11.62 9.98 -24.60
CA HIS A 323 -11.15 9.56 -25.92
C HIS A 323 -10.65 10.76 -26.75
N GLN A 324 -11.43 11.84 -26.80
CA GLN A 324 -11.05 13.07 -27.52
C GLN A 324 -9.82 13.74 -26.89
N ARG A 325 -9.68 13.73 -25.56
CA ARG A 325 -8.46 14.23 -24.89
C ARG A 325 -7.23 13.40 -25.22
N ARG A 326 -7.38 12.07 -25.35
CA ARG A 326 -6.29 11.19 -25.82
C ARG A 326 -5.84 11.52 -27.24
N GLN A 327 -6.74 11.90 -28.14
CA GLN A 327 -6.39 12.37 -29.50
C GLN A 327 -5.54 13.64 -29.47
N LEU A 328 -5.70 14.49 -28.46
CA LEU A 328 -4.84 15.67 -28.22
C LEU A 328 -3.49 15.32 -27.56
N SER A 329 -3.18 14.04 -27.38
CA SER A 329 -2.01 13.54 -26.66
C SER A 329 -2.00 13.89 -25.16
N MET A 330 -3.19 13.93 -24.54
CA MET A 330 -3.32 13.90 -23.09
C MET A 330 -3.52 12.46 -22.64
N PHE A 331 -2.56 11.95 -21.88
CA PHE A 331 -2.60 10.60 -21.34
C PHE A 331 -2.68 10.66 -19.82
N PHE A 332 -3.30 9.65 -19.22
CA PHE A 332 -3.46 9.58 -17.79
C PHE A 332 -3.30 8.15 -17.30
N ILE A 333 -2.82 8.04 -16.07
CA ILE A 333 -2.61 6.78 -15.36
C ILE A 333 -3.38 6.91 -14.06
N PRO A 334 -4.49 6.16 -13.87
CA PRO A 334 -5.28 6.21 -12.66
C PRO A 334 -4.52 5.56 -11.49
N GLU A 335 -4.90 5.91 -10.27
CA GLU A 335 -4.38 5.32 -9.04
C GLU A 335 -4.74 3.84 -8.95
N GLU A 336 -6.01 3.52 -9.21
CA GLU A 336 -6.49 2.15 -9.27
C GLU A 336 -5.97 1.45 -10.51
N ARG A 337 -5.09 0.47 -10.28
CA ARG A 337 -4.37 -0.23 -11.36
C ARG A 337 -5.22 -1.27 -12.06
N LEU A 338 -5.99 -2.06 -11.30
CA LEU A 338 -6.88 -3.10 -11.81
C LEU A 338 -8.33 -2.61 -11.72
N GLY A 339 -9.07 -2.73 -12.78
CA GLY A 339 -10.41 -2.15 -12.92
C GLY A 339 -10.37 -0.88 -13.76
N HIS A 340 -9.81 0.19 -13.22
CA HIS A 340 -9.73 1.48 -13.92
C HIS A 340 -8.51 1.59 -14.86
N GLY A 341 -7.31 1.21 -14.36
CA GLY A 341 -6.06 1.32 -15.14
C GLY A 341 -5.84 0.20 -16.16
N ALA A 342 -6.23 -1.01 -15.84
CA ALA A 342 -6.15 -2.18 -16.70
C ALA A 342 -7.29 -3.16 -16.40
N VAL A 343 -7.80 -3.83 -17.42
CA VAL A 343 -8.82 -4.88 -17.28
C VAL A 343 -8.16 -6.14 -16.74
N PRO A 344 -8.53 -6.62 -15.54
CA PRO A 344 -7.80 -7.68 -14.84
C PRO A 344 -7.68 -8.99 -15.60
N ASP A 345 -8.77 -9.42 -16.24
CA ASP A 345 -8.87 -10.71 -16.93
C ASP A 345 -8.37 -10.70 -18.38
N MET A 346 -8.11 -9.53 -18.92
CA MET A 346 -7.54 -9.37 -20.26
C MET A 346 -6.01 -9.51 -20.24
N ALA A 347 -5.48 -10.03 -21.35
CA ALA A 347 -4.05 -10.13 -21.58
C ALA A 347 -3.42 -8.73 -21.72
N LEU A 348 -2.08 -8.64 -21.57
CA LEU A 348 -1.38 -7.35 -21.69
C LEU A 348 -1.52 -6.77 -23.12
N ASN A 349 -1.46 -7.61 -24.16
CA ASN A 349 -1.67 -7.16 -25.53
C ASN A 349 -3.09 -6.67 -25.79
N GLU A 350 -4.11 -7.25 -25.16
CA GLU A 350 -5.49 -6.77 -25.22
C GLU A 350 -5.63 -5.43 -24.49
N ASN A 351 -5.05 -5.32 -23.29
CA ASN A 351 -4.99 -4.06 -22.53
C ASN A 351 -4.25 -2.95 -23.28
N MET A 352 -3.20 -3.29 -24.06
CA MET A 352 -2.50 -2.37 -24.94
C MET A 352 -3.43 -1.79 -26.00
N LEU A 353 -4.25 -2.62 -26.63
CA LEU A 353 -5.19 -2.21 -27.68
C LEU A 353 -6.27 -1.26 -27.15
N LEU A 354 -6.79 -1.50 -25.93
CA LEU A 354 -7.86 -0.68 -25.33
C LEU A 354 -7.46 0.77 -25.17
N SER A 355 -6.20 1.06 -24.88
CA SER A 355 -5.73 2.43 -24.66
C SER A 355 -5.49 3.24 -25.93
N ARG A 356 -5.29 2.59 -27.07
CA ARG A 356 -4.95 3.25 -28.34
C ARG A 356 -5.59 2.58 -29.55
N PRO A 357 -6.92 2.41 -29.59
CA PRO A 357 -7.58 1.65 -30.65
C PRO A 357 -7.43 2.27 -32.03
N GLU A 358 -7.17 3.59 -32.13
CA GLU A 358 -7.09 4.33 -33.38
C GLU A 358 -5.68 4.45 -33.97
N LYS A 359 -4.64 3.94 -33.31
CA LYS A 359 -3.32 3.91 -33.94
C LYS A 359 -3.40 3.04 -35.19
N SER A 360 -3.12 3.67 -36.34
CA SER A 360 -3.08 3.01 -37.65
C SER A 360 -2.19 1.77 -37.71
N GLU A 361 -1.29 1.62 -36.74
CA GLU A 361 -0.42 0.48 -36.59
C GLU A 361 -1.11 -0.75 -35.97
N MET A 362 -2.16 -0.52 -35.12
CA MET A 362 -2.87 -1.60 -34.42
C MET A 362 -4.11 -2.08 -35.17
N THR A 363 -4.69 -1.24 -36.02
CA THR A 363 -5.88 -1.57 -36.80
C THR A 363 -5.66 -1.26 -38.29
N ASN A 364 -6.18 -2.12 -39.15
CA ASN A 364 -6.15 -1.90 -40.57
C ASN A 364 -7.57 -2.08 -41.11
N TYR A 365 -8.17 -1.02 -41.66
CA TYR A 365 -9.57 -0.98 -42.12
C TYR A 365 -10.58 -1.53 -41.10
N GLY A 366 -10.41 -1.22 -39.81
CA GLY A 366 -11.28 -1.68 -38.73
C GLY A 366 -11.00 -3.11 -38.24
N VAL A 367 -10.01 -3.79 -38.80
CA VAL A 367 -9.56 -5.13 -38.37
C VAL A 367 -8.30 -5.00 -37.51
N ILE A 368 -8.28 -5.67 -36.35
CA ILE A 368 -7.13 -5.64 -35.44
C ILE A 368 -5.94 -6.39 -36.06
N ASN A 369 -4.80 -5.74 -36.11
CA ASN A 369 -3.52 -6.35 -36.48
C ASN A 369 -2.81 -6.88 -35.25
N TRP A 370 -3.15 -8.09 -34.82
CA TRP A 370 -2.59 -8.72 -33.63
C TRP A 370 -1.06 -8.84 -33.64
N ASN A 371 -0.44 -9.01 -34.80
CA ASN A 371 1.02 -9.07 -34.89
C ASN A 371 1.66 -7.74 -34.48
N ASN A 372 1.09 -6.64 -34.91
CA ASN A 372 1.59 -5.31 -34.52
C ASN A 372 1.27 -4.99 -33.05
N VAL A 373 0.08 -5.36 -32.57
CA VAL A 373 -0.28 -5.20 -31.16
C VAL A 373 0.69 -5.98 -30.27
N GLU A 374 0.99 -7.24 -30.60
CA GLU A 374 1.94 -8.07 -29.87
C GLU A 374 3.36 -7.48 -29.89
N LYS A 375 3.83 -7.00 -31.06
CA LYS A 375 5.14 -6.35 -31.20
C LYS A 375 5.27 -5.10 -30.33
N LEU A 376 4.26 -4.21 -30.35
CA LEU A 376 4.25 -3.00 -29.53
C LEU A 376 4.18 -3.33 -28.03
N THR A 377 3.39 -4.34 -27.68
CA THR A 377 3.31 -4.80 -26.28
C THR A 377 4.65 -5.33 -25.81
N GLN A 378 5.33 -6.13 -26.64
CA GLN A 378 6.66 -6.66 -26.31
C GLN A 378 7.69 -5.53 -26.17
N GLN A 379 7.64 -4.51 -27.03
CA GLN A 379 8.50 -3.34 -26.93
C GLN A 379 8.30 -2.62 -25.59
N VAL A 380 7.05 -2.41 -25.14
CA VAL A 380 6.76 -1.82 -23.81
C VAL A 380 7.30 -2.71 -22.68
N ILE A 381 7.14 -4.03 -22.78
CA ILE A 381 7.66 -4.98 -21.79
C ILE A 381 9.18 -4.84 -21.67
N ASP A 382 9.90 -4.74 -22.77
CA ASP A 382 11.36 -4.67 -22.81
C ASP A 382 11.87 -3.30 -22.34
N ASP A 383 11.33 -2.21 -22.88
CA ASP A 383 11.75 -0.83 -22.58
C ASP A 383 11.53 -0.47 -21.11
N PHE A 384 10.38 -0.88 -20.55
CA PHE A 384 10.01 -0.59 -19.16
C PHE A 384 10.39 -1.71 -18.19
N LYS A 385 11.07 -2.77 -18.67
CA LYS A 385 11.53 -3.90 -17.86
C LYS A 385 10.42 -4.51 -17.03
N VAL A 386 9.28 -4.78 -17.68
CA VAL A 386 8.12 -5.43 -17.05
C VAL A 386 8.43 -6.91 -16.89
N GLN A 387 8.42 -7.39 -15.64
CA GLN A 387 8.63 -8.81 -15.36
C GLN A 387 7.35 -9.59 -15.63
N THR A 388 7.30 -10.28 -16.74
CA THR A 388 6.17 -11.13 -17.17
C THR A 388 6.71 -12.27 -18.04
N GLN A 389 5.96 -13.37 -18.11
CA GLN A 389 6.34 -14.51 -18.97
C GLN A 389 6.06 -14.24 -20.45
N SER A 390 5.03 -13.47 -20.77
CA SER A 390 4.67 -13.10 -22.13
C SER A 390 3.67 -11.94 -22.17
N SER A 391 3.48 -11.35 -23.37
CA SER A 391 2.44 -10.35 -23.66
C SER A 391 1.01 -10.89 -23.51
N LYS A 392 0.83 -12.22 -23.45
CA LYS A 392 -0.46 -12.91 -23.33
C LYS A 392 -0.87 -13.19 -21.88
N MET A 393 -0.03 -12.82 -20.90
CA MET A 393 -0.39 -12.93 -19.49
C MET A 393 -1.49 -11.94 -19.12
N GLN A 394 -2.43 -12.38 -18.29
CA GLN A 394 -3.49 -11.52 -17.77
C GLN A 394 -2.92 -10.42 -16.87
N ALA A 395 -3.48 -9.22 -16.93
CA ALA A 395 -3.03 -8.07 -16.14
C ALA A 395 -2.99 -8.36 -14.63
N LYS A 396 -3.99 -9.08 -14.11
CA LYS A 396 -4.08 -9.48 -12.69
C LYS A 396 -2.94 -10.41 -12.22
N SER A 397 -2.25 -11.08 -13.14
CA SER A 397 -1.14 -11.97 -12.78
C SER A 397 0.17 -11.23 -12.52
N LEU A 398 0.25 -9.94 -12.84
CA LEU A 398 1.42 -9.12 -12.59
C LEU A 398 1.45 -8.59 -11.16
N SER A 399 2.65 -8.45 -10.61
CA SER A 399 2.81 -7.67 -9.37
C SER A 399 2.42 -6.20 -9.62
N GLY A 400 1.92 -5.51 -8.59
CA GLY A 400 1.49 -4.12 -8.71
C GLY A 400 2.53 -3.19 -9.35
N GLY A 401 3.82 -3.37 -9.03
CA GLY A 401 4.91 -2.59 -9.65
C GLY A 401 5.13 -2.89 -11.12
N ASN A 402 5.01 -4.15 -11.55
CA ASN A 402 5.14 -4.52 -12.95
C ASN A 402 3.92 -4.07 -13.77
N LEU A 403 2.72 -4.17 -13.21
CA LEU A 403 1.52 -3.61 -13.84
C LEU A 403 1.64 -2.09 -14.02
N GLN A 404 2.14 -1.39 -13.03
CA GLN A 404 2.36 0.06 -13.12
C GLN A 404 3.39 0.43 -14.20
N LYS A 405 4.50 -0.29 -14.31
CA LYS A 405 5.47 -0.12 -15.41
C LYS A 405 4.83 -0.33 -16.78
N PHE A 406 4.01 -1.39 -16.91
CA PHE A 406 3.27 -1.65 -18.13
C PHE A 406 2.30 -0.51 -18.47
N MET A 407 1.52 -0.03 -17.50
CA MET A 407 0.58 1.08 -17.70
C MET A 407 1.31 2.35 -18.13
N VAL A 408 2.42 2.71 -17.47
CA VAL A 408 3.24 3.87 -17.86
C VAL A 408 3.77 3.72 -19.29
N GLY A 409 4.35 2.56 -19.61
CA GLY A 409 4.90 2.32 -20.94
C GLY A 409 3.85 2.28 -22.05
N ARG A 410 2.64 1.82 -21.72
CA ARG A 410 1.50 1.81 -22.62
C ARG A 410 1.04 3.22 -22.98
N GLU A 411 1.06 4.15 -22.03
CA GLU A 411 0.58 5.53 -22.24
C GLU A 411 1.64 6.44 -22.90
N LEU A 412 2.93 6.14 -22.78
CA LEU A 412 4.03 6.87 -23.41
C LEU A 412 4.32 6.35 -24.83
#